data_fa230f4a38c18b8e4b57b6ca0a8a520c
#
_entry.id   fa230f4a38c18b8e4b57b6ca0a8a520c
#
_cell.length_a   1.000
_cell.length_b   1.000
_cell.length_c   1.000
_cell.angle_alpha   90.00
_cell.angle_beta   90.00
_cell.angle_gamma   90.00
#
_symmetry.space_group_name_H-M   'P 1'
#
loop_
_entity.id
_entity.type
_entity.pdbx_description
1 polymer ?
#
loop_
_entity_poly.entity_id
_entity_poly.type
_entity_poly.pdbx_seq_one_letter_code
_entity_poly.pdbx_strand_id
1 'polypeptide(L)'
;MIHGSNFCPLECPVYYEPIIHTIGFISTLCNLLGIYLTLTKSKKTTNYRFCQLYVQVTSLLTEFDLSIINPAYFFFPMIGGMNCGFMREYQVKYGVTSHVCITFFAFIFCMQVPALLTCFMYRHQAAAKCSPDKTWSLSKFQCASVLFVYHMFPLLIAFSLYHSGLSMDEKKMSLEFNYPDCLPSLQDFTFDFYDYKLNPTFVAFGILISVFYVMAGVVGIGLAWRTGQVLNRYRYIMSARTYQLHKSSLITLTAQVTGPVLVLGVPVFAVYVVVASQMAKLHGLAATAPFFICMHSAVTTGCLIINTLIYKTFIIQQYEAVKEKLLCKKTPVSTAATSPVGMMRPIASAVHTFF
;
A
#
# COMPACT_ATOMS: atom_id res chain seq x y z
N MET A 1 -15.63 28.91 19.00
CA MET A 1 -14.91 28.23 20.10
C MET A 1 -15.53 26.87 20.31
N ILE A 2 -14.80 25.80 20.05
CA ILE A 2 -15.25 24.42 20.25
C ILE A 2 -14.91 24.07 21.70
N HIS A 3 -15.79 24.42 22.63
CA HIS A 3 -15.64 24.05 24.03
C HIS A 3 -16.15 22.62 24.27
N GLY A 4 -15.31 21.77 24.84
CA GLY A 4 -15.75 20.53 25.51
C GLY A 4 -15.56 19.21 24.78
N SER A 5 -14.57 19.05 23.90
CA SER A 5 -14.19 17.74 23.41
C SER A 5 -12.68 17.49 23.62
N ASN A 6 -12.34 16.52 24.48
CA ASN A 6 -10.97 16.06 24.70
C ASN A 6 -10.40 15.37 23.45
N PHE A 7 -10.28 16.08 22.32
CA PHE A 7 -9.75 15.51 21.09
C PHE A 7 -8.21 15.62 20.98
N CYS A 8 -7.56 16.35 21.90
CA CYS A 8 -6.11 16.42 22.05
C CYS A 8 -5.69 15.68 23.33
N PRO A 9 -5.55 14.35 23.30
CA PRO A 9 -5.03 13.63 24.45
C PRO A 9 -3.55 13.97 24.66
N LEU A 10 -3.13 14.06 25.94
CA LEU A 10 -1.71 14.24 26.31
C LEU A 10 -0.89 13.00 26.03
N GLU A 11 -1.53 11.84 25.98
CA GLU A 11 -0.92 10.53 25.74
C GLU A 11 -1.68 9.78 24.67
N CYS A 12 -0.97 8.89 24.00
CA CYS A 12 -1.60 8.01 23.02
C CYS A 12 -2.66 7.13 23.68
N PRO A 13 -3.84 6.95 23.05
CA PRO A 13 -4.85 6.05 23.57
C PRO A 13 -4.31 4.62 23.71
N VAL A 14 -4.52 3.99 24.86
CA VAL A 14 -3.97 2.66 25.21
C VAL A 14 -4.30 1.58 24.17
N TYR A 15 -5.46 1.70 23.51
CA TYR A 15 -5.89 0.74 22.47
C TYR A 15 -5.20 0.95 21.12
N TYR A 16 -4.64 2.14 20.87
CA TYR A 16 -4.17 2.53 19.53
C TYR A 16 -2.93 1.73 19.08
N GLU A 17 -1.89 1.71 19.90
CA GLU A 17 -0.65 0.97 19.60
C GLU A 17 -0.88 -0.53 19.37
N PRO A 18 -1.58 -1.28 20.27
CA PRO A 18 -1.79 -2.71 20.04
C PRO A 18 -2.54 -3.02 18.76
N ILE A 19 -3.52 -2.18 18.37
CA ILE A 19 -4.30 -2.38 17.15
C ILE A 19 -3.42 -2.13 15.93
N ILE A 20 -2.71 -0.99 15.86
CA ILE A 20 -1.91 -0.64 14.68
C ILE A 20 -0.74 -1.60 14.49
N HIS A 21 -0.08 -2.04 15.57
CA HIS A 21 0.98 -3.04 15.51
C HIS A 21 0.46 -4.42 15.09
N THR A 22 -0.73 -4.81 15.54
CA THR A 22 -1.34 -6.09 15.12
C THR A 22 -1.66 -6.07 13.62
N ILE A 23 -2.27 -4.99 13.13
CA ILE A 23 -2.54 -4.80 11.69
C ILE A 23 -1.23 -4.81 10.91
N GLY A 24 -0.23 -4.07 11.37
CA GLY A 24 1.08 -3.98 10.75
C GLY A 24 1.80 -5.32 10.69
N PHE A 25 1.75 -6.11 11.75
CA PHE A 25 2.33 -7.44 11.78
C PHE A 25 1.70 -8.37 10.72
N ILE A 26 0.36 -8.40 10.65
CA ILE A 26 -0.36 -9.20 9.66
C ILE A 26 -0.03 -8.73 8.24
N SER A 27 -0.05 -7.42 8.00
CA SER A 27 0.26 -6.82 6.70
C SER A 27 1.70 -7.09 6.28
N THR A 28 2.65 -6.99 7.21
CA THR A 28 4.07 -7.32 6.98
C THR A 28 4.23 -8.79 6.55
N LEU A 29 3.58 -9.73 7.24
CA LEU A 29 3.62 -11.14 6.86
C LEU A 29 3.04 -11.36 5.44
N CYS A 30 1.93 -10.70 5.11
CA CYS A 30 1.34 -10.75 3.77
C CYS A 30 2.31 -10.22 2.71
N ASN A 31 2.96 -9.08 2.97
CA ASN A 31 3.94 -8.49 2.05
C ASN A 31 5.17 -9.36 1.86
N LEU A 32 5.73 -9.92 2.93
CA LEU A 32 6.85 -10.85 2.85
C LEU A 32 6.50 -12.10 2.04
N LEU A 33 5.28 -12.64 2.21
CA LEU A 33 4.77 -13.72 1.39
C LEU A 33 4.67 -13.30 -0.09
N GLY A 34 4.16 -12.10 -0.38
CA GLY A 34 4.09 -11.55 -1.75
C GLY A 34 5.47 -11.41 -2.39
N ILE A 35 6.46 -10.90 -1.66
CA ILE A 35 7.86 -10.80 -2.09
C ILE A 35 8.43 -12.20 -2.37
N TYR A 36 8.26 -13.14 -1.44
CA TYR A 36 8.70 -14.52 -1.60
C TYR A 36 8.12 -15.18 -2.87
N LEU A 37 6.82 -15.05 -3.08
CA LEU A 37 6.14 -15.61 -4.26
C LEU A 37 6.63 -14.95 -5.56
N THR A 38 6.83 -13.64 -5.54
CA THR A 38 7.34 -12.89 -6.69
C THR A 38 8.76 -13.30 -7.05
N LEU A 39 9.62 -13.54 -6.07
CA LEU A 39 11.01 -13.94 -6.30
C LEU A 39 11.14 -15.42 -6.73
N THR A 40 10.34 -16.32 -6.13
CA THR A 40 10.53 -17.77 -6.28
C THR A 40 9.61 -18.40 -7.32
N LYS A 41 8.37 -17.92 -7.45
CA LYS A 41 7.34 -18.55 -8.31
C LYS A 41 7.09 -17.80 -9.61
N SER A 42 7.50 -16.53 -9.73
CA SER A 42 7.45 -15.82 -11.01
C SER A 42 8.47 -16.36 -12.00
N LYS A 43 8.11 -16.35 -13.29
CA LYS A 43 9.04 -16.77 -14.34
C LYS A 43 10.30 -15.90 -14.34
N LYS A 44 11.47 -16.52 -14.23
CA LYS A 44 12.77 -15.83 -14.20
C LYS A 44 13.10 -15.05 -15.48
N THR A 45 12.46 -15.38 -16.60
CA THR A 45 12.73 -14.82 -17.92
C THR A 45 12.09 -13.44 -18.17
N THR A 46 11.23 -12.94 -17.27
CA THR A 46 10.55 -11.67 -17.47
C THR A 46 10.99 -10.62 -16.46
N ASN A 47 11.42 -9.45 -16.95
CA ASN A 47 11.77 -8.31 -16.09
C ASN A 47 10.55 -7.75 -15.32
N TYR A 48 9.33 -8.17 -15.65
CA TYR A 48 8.11 -7.77 -14.95
C TYR A 48 8.15 -8.10 -13.45
N ARG A 49 8.82 -9.19 -13.06
CA ARG A 49 8.98 -9.55 -11.64
C ARG A 49 9.64 -8.44 -10.82
N PHE A 50 10.58 -7.69 -11.43
CA PHE A 50 11.26 -6.58 -10.75
C PHE A 50 10.32 -5.38 -10.58
N CYS A 51 9.46 -5.10 -11.57
CA CYS A 51 8.43 -4.06 -11.45
C CYS A 51 7.45 -4.44 -10.31
N GLN A 52 7.02 -5.69 -10.26
CA GLN A 52 6.14 -6.18 -9.20
C GLN A 52 6.82 -6.18 -7.83
N LEU A 53 8.11 -6.54 -7.76
CA LEU A 53 8.90 -6.47 -6.53
C LEU A 53 9.03 -5.02 -6.04
N TYR A 54 9.20 -4.06 -6.95
CA TYR A 54 9.23 -2.63 -6.61
C TYR A 54 7.93 -2.21 -5.90
N VAL A 55 6.76 -2.60 -6.41
CA VAL A 55 5.47 -2.35 -5.73
C VAL A 55 5.44 -2.97 -4.34
N GLN A 56 5.87 -4.24 -4.20
CA GLN A 56 5.84 -4.93 -2.91
C GLN A 56 6.80 -4.32 -1.89
N VAL A 57 8.00 -3.90 -2.32
CA VAL A 57 8.99 -3.28 -1.44
C VAL A 57 8.52 -1.89 -0.97
N THR A 58 8.00 -1.06 -1.88
CA THR A 58 7.46 0.26 -1.48
C THR A 58 6.26 0.13 -0.55
N SER A 59 5.38 -0.83 -0.78
CA SER A 59 4.25 -1.12 0.12
C SER A 59 4.72 -1.60 1.49
N LEU A 60 5.73 -2.49 1.54
CA LEU A 60 6.31 -2.96 2.80
C LEU A 60 6.97 -1.82 3.60
N LEU A 61 7.73 -0.95 2.93
CA LEU A 61 8.38 0.19 3.58
C LEU A 61 7.34 1.16 4.18
N THR A 62 6.29 1.47 3.44
CA THR A 62 5.20 2.33 3.92
C THR A 62 4.50 1.73 5.14
N GLU A 63 4.21 0.44 5.07
CA GLU A 63 3.58 -0.32 6.14
C GLU A 63 4.43 -0.33 7.41
N PHE A 64 5.72 -0.67 7.24
CA PHE A 64 6.66 -0.77 8.33
C PHE A 64 6.88 0.59 9.02
N ASP A 65 6.94 1.67 8.24
CA ASP A 65 7.04 3.01 8.79
C ASP A 65 5.80 3.37 9.62
N LEU A 66 4.60 3.24 9.06
CA LEU A 66 3.36 3.68 9.72
C LEU A 66 2.93 2.78 10.87
N SER A 67 3.24 1.47 10.83
CA SER A 67 2.74 0.53 11.83
C SER A 67 3.74 0.23 12.96
N ILE A 68 5.05 0.42 12.72
CA ILE A 68 6.09 0.04 13.67
C ILE A 68 6.96 1.25 14.06
N ILE A 69 7.45 2.01 13.06
CA ILE A 69 8.41 3.09 13.32
C ILE A 69 7.69 4.32 13.84
N ASN A 70 6.68 4.81 13.13
CA ASN A 70 5.98 6.07 13.38
C ASN A 70 4.45 5.90 13.35
N PRO A 71 3.84 5.08 14.22
CA PRO A 71 2.38 5.03 14.32
C PRO A 71 1.86 6.36 14.85
N ALA A 72 1.41 7.22 13.92
CA ALA A 72 0.92 8.55 14.23
C ALA A 72 -0.56 8.54 14.60
N TYR A 73 -0.89 9.06 15.76
CA TYR A 73 -2.27 9.33 16.18
C TYR A 73 -2.66 10.75 15.81
N PHE A 74 -3.69 10.91 14.98
CA PHE A 74 -4.10 12.21 14.44
C PHE A 74 -5.25 12.85 15.22
N PHE A 75 -5.20 14.18 15.35
CA PHE A 75 -6.15 15.03 16.07
C PHE A 75 -7.04 15.82 15.13
N PHE A 76 -8.03 15.18 14.53
CA PHE A 76 -8.97 15.89 13.68
C PHE A 76 -10.05 16.64 14.52
N PRO A 77 -10.53 17.81 14.11
CA PRO A 77 -10.35 18.49 12.82
C PRO A 77 -9.05 19.29 12.66
N MET A 78 -8.26 19.44 13.72
CA MET A 78 -6.92 19.98 13.61
C MET A 78 -6.06 19.01 12.80
N ILE A 79 -5.32 19.54 11.82
CA ILE A 79 -4.42 18.69 11.02
C ILE A 79 -3.11 18.53 11.78
N GLY A 80 -3.13 17.68 12.79
CA GLY A 80 -2.00 17.42 13.67
C GLY A 80 -2.04 16.04 14.27
N GLY A 81 -1.01 15.70 15.03
CA GLY A 81 -0.92 14.41 15.69
C GLY A 81 0.34 14.26 16.52
N MET A 82 0.46 13.12 17.17
CA MET A 82 1.65 12.71 17.89
C MET A 82 2.12 11.33 17.46
N ASN A 83 3.41 11.04 17.59
CA ASN A 83 3.91 9.70 17.37
C ASN A 83 3.66 8.84 18.63
N CYS A 84 3.04 7.67 18.42
CA CYS A 84 2.75 6.69 19.46
C CYS A 84 3.68 5.47 19.42
N GLY A 85 4.70 5.46 18.56
CA GLY A 85 5.46 4.24 18.31
C GLY A 85 6.85 4.22 18.90
N PHE A 86 7.54 3.17 18.52
CA PHE A 86 8.90 2.86 18.96
C PHE A 86 9.89 4.03 18.76
N MET A 87 9.72 4.83 17.70
CA MET A 87 10.62 5.95 17.45
C MET A 87 10.41 7.17 18.37
N ARG A 88 9.35 7.20 19.17
CA ARG A 88 9.07 8.34 20.06
C ARG A 88 10.26 8.68 20.99
N GLU A 89 10.84 7.67 21.64
CA GLU A 89 12.01 7.86 22.51
C GLU A 89 13.23 8.35 21.72
N TYR A 90 13.44 7.80 20.52
CA TYR A 90 14.54 8.21 19.65
C TYR A 90 14.34 9.63 19.11
N GLN A 91 13.12 10.02 18.79
CA GLN A 91 12.77 11.37 18.38
C GLN A 91 13.19 12.38 19.46
N VAL A 92 12.80 12.14 20.72
CA VAL A 92 13.18 12.98 21.85
C VAL A 92 14.70 13.00 22.03
N LYS A 93 15.36 11.83 21.99
CA LYS A 93 16.79 11.71 22.23
C LYS A 93 17.65 12.40 21.16
N TYR A 94 17.26 12.33 19.90
CA TYR A 94 18.05 12.83 18.77
C TYR A 94 17.51 14.12 18.17
N GLY A 95 16.45 14.69 18.71
CA GLY A 95 15.85 15.93 18.21
C GLY A 95 15.19 15.79 16.85
N VAL A 96 14.70 14.58 16.47
CA VAL A 96 13.99 14.35 15.22
C VAL A 96 12.51 14.65 15.42
N THR A 97 12.00 15.71 14.80
CA THR A 97 10.59 16.12 14.94
C THR A 97 9.64 15.19 14.21
N SER A 98 8.38 15.10 14.67
CA SER A 98 7.32 14.36 13.96
C SER A 98 7.09 14.91 12.54
N HIS A 99 7.36 16.19 12.32
CA HIS A 99 7.34 16.81 10.99
C HIS A 99 8.28 16.12 9.99
N VAL A 100 9.51 15.79 10.40
CA VAL A 100 10.46 15.05 9.56
C VAL A 100 9.96 13.64 9.29
N CYS A 101 9.43 12.95 10.31
CA CYS A 101 8.89 11.59 10.18
C CYS A 101 7.71 11.53 9.22
N ILE A 102 6.75 12.46 9.32
CA ILE A 102 5.57 12.48 8.44
C ILE A 102 5.95 12.89 7.02
N THR A 103 6.98 13.73 6.86
CA THR A 103 7.53 14.08 5.54
C THR A 103 8.15 12.85 4.87
N PHE A 104 8.92 12.06 5.61
CA PHE A 104 9.48 10.81 5.12
C PHE A 104 8.38 9.80 4.76
N PHE A 105 7.37 9.64 5.64
CA PHE A 105 6.21 8.82 5.35
C PHE A 105 5.52 9.24 4.05
N ALA A 106 5.24 10.53 3.87
CA ALA A 106 4.61 11.04 2.65
C ALA A 106 5.43 10.72 1.39
N PHE A 107 6.75 10.82 1.47
CA PHE A 107 7.64 10.45 0.37
C PHE A 107 7.52 8.97 0.00
N ILE A 108 7.70 8.05 0.96
CA ILE A 108 7.65 6.61 0.68
C ILE A 108 6.25 6.15 0.25
N PHE A 109 5.19 6.75 0.82
CA PHE A 109 3.81 6.47 0.44
C PHE A 109 3.53 6.87 -1.01
N CYS A 110 3.98 8.06 -1.42
CA CYS A 110 3.85 8.52 -2.80
C CYS A 110 4.69 7.70 -3.79
N MET A 111 5.80 7.08 -3.38
CA MET A 111 6.63 6.22 -4.24
C MET A 111 5.90 4.96 -4.74
N GLN A 112 4.80 4.57 -4.13
CA GLN A 112 3.99 3.44 -4.61
C GLN A 112 3.35 3.73 -5.98
N VAL A 113 3.01 4.99 -6.27
CA VAL A 113 2.39 5.40 -7.55
C VAL A 113 3.33 5.15 -8.73
N PRO A 114 4.58 5.68 -8.77
CA PRO A 114 5.50 5.36 -9.86
C PRO A 114 5.84 3.86 -9.95
N ALA A 115 5.85 3.12 -8.83
CA ALA A 115 6.02 1.67 -8.85
C ALA A 115 4.88 0.97 -9.60
N LEU A 116 3.63 1.33 -9.33
CA LEU A 116 2.45 0.82 -10.03
C LEU A 116 2.43 1.24 -11.50
N LEU A 117 2.71 2.51 -11.81
CA LEU A 117 2.78 3.00 -13.20
C LEU A 117 3.87 2.28 -14.00
N THR A 118 5.00 1.95 -13.38
CA THR A 118 6.05 1.12 -14.01
C THR A 118 5.50 -0.25 -14.43
N CYS A 119 4.67 -0.87 -13.59
CA CYS A 119 3.99 -2.14 -13.91
C CYS A 119 3.02 -1.97 -15.10
N PHE A 120 2.18 -0.93 -15.10
CA PHE A 120 1.24 -0.65 -16.20
C PHE A 120 1.98 -0.39 -17.50
N MET A 121 3.01 0.44 -17.49
CA MET A 121 3.82 0.74 -18.68
C MET A 121 4.51 -0.51 -19.23
N TYR A 122 5.10 -1.32 -18.36
CA TYR A 122 5.71 -2.59 -18.77
C TYR A 122 4.68 -3.51 -19.45
N ARG A 123 3.48 -3.64 -18.86
CA ARG A 123 2.41 -4.49 -19.41
C ARG A 123 1.87 -3.94 -20.73
N HIS A 124 1.68 -2.64 -20.81
CA HIS A 124 1.27 -1.99 -22.05
C HIS A 124 2.28 -2.25 -23.17
N GLN A 125 3.58 -2.02 -22.93
CA GLN A 125 4.64 -2.26 -23.90
C GLN A 125 4.75 -3.73 -24.31
N ALA A 126 4.58 -4.65 -23.37
CA ALA A 126 4.59 -6.08 -23.67
C ALA A 126 3.41 -6.50 -24.54
N ALA A 127 2.21 -5.96 -24.30
CA ALA A 127 1.03 -6.20 -25.15
C ALA A 127 1.18 -5.54 -26.53
N ALA A 128 1.67 -4.30 -26.58
CA ALA A 128 1.89 -3.57 -27.82
C ALA A 128 2.91 -4.25 -28.76
N LYS A 129 3.92 -4.93 -28.22
CA LYS A 129 4.87 -5.74 -29.02
C LYS A 129 4.23 -6.94 -29.74
N CYS A 130 3.09 -7.41 -29.24
CA CYS A 130 2.34 -8.48 -29.91
C CYS A 130 1.46 -7.96 -31.06
N SER A 131 1.35 -6.64 -31.21
CA SER A 131 0.64 -5.99 -32.32
C SER A 131 1.57 -5.81 -33.55
N PRO A 132 1.08 -6.07 -34.76
CA PRO A 132 1.81 -5.70 -35.97
C PRO A 132 1.90 -4.17 -36.16
N ASP A 133 1.01 -3.42 -35.56
CA ASP A 133 0.95 -1.98 -35.64
C ASP A 133 1.79 -1.34 -34.51
N LYS A 134 2.90 -0.70 -34.92
CA LYS A 134 3.84 -0.03 -34.00
C LYS A 134 3.27 1.22 -33.34
N THR A 135 2.14 1.76 -33.81
CA THR A 135 1.52 2.98 -33.26
C THR A 135 1.01 2.78 -31.84
N TRP A 136 0.79 1.53 -31.43
CA TRP A 136 0.40 1.19 -30.05
C TRP A 136 1.55 1.26 -29.04
N SER A 137 2.78 1.15 -29.51
CA SER A 137 3.98 1.14 -28.67
C SER A 137 4.41 2.57 -28.33
N LEU A 138 4.65 2.86 -27.06
CA LEU A 138 5.31 4.10 -26.64
C LEU A 138 6.80 4.02 -26.96
N SER A 139 7.41 5.14 -27.37
CA SER A 139 8.85 5.20 -27.56
C SER A 139 9.58 5.03 -26.22
N LYS A 140 10.84 4.62 -26.26
CA LYS A 140 11.68 4.51 -25.04
C LYS A 140 11.79 5.85 -24.32
N PHE A 141 11.90 6.94 -25.08
CA PHE A 141 11.96 8.29 -24.53
C PHE A 141 10.68 8.68 -23.80
N GLN A 142 9.50 8.45 -24.42
CA GLN A 142 8.20 8.70 -23.77
C GLN A 142 8.05 7.91 -22.46
N CYS A 143 8.39 6.62 -22.47
CA CYS A 143 8.38 5.81 -21.26
C CYS A 143 9.29 6.37 -20.17
N ALA A 144 10.53 6.70 -20.53
CA ALA A 144 11.51 7.25 -19.59
C ALA A 144 11.07 8.61 -19.05
N SER A 145 10.55 9.50 -19.90
CA SER A 145 10.08 10.83 -19.49
C SER A 145 8.91 10.74 -18.51
N VAL A 146 7.91 9.91 -18.82
CA VAL A 146 6.76 9.71 -17.91
C VAL A 146 7.23 9.16 -16.56
N LEU A 147 8.04 8.10 -16.57
CA LEU A 147 8.55 7.52 -15.33
C LEU A 147 9.41 8.52 -14.54
N PHE A 148 10.28 9.27 -15.21
CA PHE A 148 11.08 10.31 -14.58
C PHE A 148 10.22 11.35 -13.87
N VAL A 149 9.23 11.91 -14.57
CA VAL A 149 8.30 12.90 -13.99
C VAL A 149 7.60 12.31 -12.76
N TYR A 150 7.05 11.10 -12.86
CA TYR A 150 6.35 10.49 -11.72
C TYR A 150 7.26 10.13 -10.54
N HIS A 151 8.56 9.89 -10.75
CA HIS A 151 9.52 9.70 -9.65
C HIS A 151 9.97 11.02 -9.01
N MET A 152 9.87 12.15 -9.76
CA MET A 152 10.16 13.47 -9.19
C MET A 152 9.04 14.03 -8.32
N PHE A 153 7.77 13.67 -8.60
CA PHE A 153 6.64 14.16 -7.81
C PHE A 153 6.73 13.82 -6.30
N PRO A 154 7.05 12.60 -5.87
CA PRO A 154 7.25 12.29 -4.45
C PRO A 154 8.26 13.18 -3.76
N LEU A 155 9.35 13.54 -4.44
CA LEU A 155 10.36 14.48 -3.93
C LEU A 155 9.78 15.89 -3.77
N LEU A 156 9.02 16.38 -4.77
CA LEU A 156 8.38 17.70 -4.71
C LEU A 156 7.32 17.75 -3.62
N ILE A 157 6.54 16.68 -3.44
CA ILE A 157 5.53 16.56 -2.39
C ILE A 157 6.19 16.58 -1.02
N ALA A 158 7.24 15.78 -0.82
CA ALA A 158 8.00 15.76 0.44
C ALA A 158 8.66 17.12 0.71
N PHE A 159 9.26 17.74 -0.28
CA PHE A 159 9.85 19.07 -0.17
C PHE A 159 8.81 20.13 0.23
N SER A 160 7.64 20.12 -0.40
CA SER A 160 6.54 21.04 -0.07
C SER A 160 6.03 20.82 1.36
N LEU A 161 5.87 19.57 1.79
CA LEU A 161 5.47 19.23 3.16
C LEU A 161 6.55 19.66 4.16
N TYR A 162 7.83 19.40 3.87
CA TYR A 162 8.95 19.82 4.73
C TYR A 162 8.99 21.33 4.96
N HIS A 163 8.64 22.14 3.97
CA HIS A 163 8.57 23.60 4.11
C HIS A 163 7.24 24.11 4.68
N SER A 164 6.29 23.24 4.95
CA SER A 164 4.99 23.60 5.55
C SER A 164 4.98 23.58 7.09
N GLY A 165 6.10 23.22 7.73
CA GLY A 165 6.23 23.23 9.19
C GLY A 165 6.06 24.64 9.76
N LEU A 166 5.59 24.70 11.01
CA LEU A 166 5.42 25.92 11.79
C LEU A 166 6.53 26.04 12.84
N SER A 167 6.96 27.28 13.12
CA SER A 167 7.84 27.55 14.26
C SER A 167 7.07 27.34 15.59
N MET A 168 7.81 27.18 16.71
CA MET A 168 7.18 26.97 18.02
C MET A 168 6.29 28.16 18.44
N ASP A 169 6.68 29.40 18.12
CA ASP A 169 5.89 30.59 18.44
C ASP A 169 4.60 30.64 17.62
N GLU A 170 4.66 30.32 16.33
CA GLU A 170 3.47 30.19 15.47
C GLU A 170 2.53 29.09 15.95
N LYS A 171 3.08 27.92 16.35
CA LYS A 171 2.30 26.82 16.92
C LYS A 171 1.57 27.27 18.19
N LYS A 172 2.29 27.91 19.11
CA LYS A 172 1.71 28.41 20.35
C LYS A 172 0.60 29.43 20.09
N MET A 173 0.85 30.42 19.27
CA MET A 173 -0.13 31.45 18.92
C MET A 173 -1.39 30.85 18.26
N SER A 174 -1.24 29.92 17.33
CA SER A 174 -2.37 29.26 16.66
C SER A 174 -3.20 28.41 17.63
N LEU A 175 -2.55 27.67 18.54
CA LEU A 175 -3.25 26.85 19.54
C LEU A 175 -3.96 27.70 20.57
N GLU A 176 -3.34 28.74 21.10
CA GLU A 176 -3.97 29.67 22.05
C GLU A 176 -5.27 30.29 21.48
N PHE A 177 -5.29 30.58 20.18
CA PHE A 177 -6.44 31.21 19.54
C PHE A 177 -7.51 30.21 19.06
N ASN A 178 -7.10 29.12 18.40
CA ASN A 178 -8.02 28.21 17.74
C ASN A 178 -8.38 26.97 18.58
N TYR A 179 -7.41 26.44 19.38
CA TYR A 179 -7.51 25.16 20.08
C TYR A 179 -6.85 25.23 21.46
N PRO A 180 -7.32 26.09 22.39
CA PRO A 180 -6.65 26.29 23.70
C PRO A 180 -6.51 25.00 24.51
N ASP A 181 -7.45 24.06 24.38
CA ASP A 181 -7.42 22.76 25.06
C ASP A 181 -6.24 21.87 24.60
N CYS A 182 -5.66 22.15 23.43
CA CYS A 182 -4.52 21.42 22.87
C CYS A 182 -3.16 22.04 23.24
N LEU A 183 -3.16 23.22 23.87
CA LEU A 183 -1.91 23.90 24.26
C LEU A 183 -0.96 23.03 25.12
N PRO A 184 -1.44 22.23 26.08
CA PRO A 184 -0.57 21.33 26.86
C PRO A 184 0.17 20.32 25.99
N SER A 185 -0.39 19.91 24.84
CA SER A 185 0.24 18.93 23.92
C SER A 185 1.54 19.46 23.30
N LEU A 186 1.79 20.78 23.27
CA LEU A 186 3.07 21.34 22.83
C LEU A 186 4.27 20.94 23.73
N GLN A 187 4.01 20.44 24.93
CA GLN A 187 5.07 19.93 25.81
C GLN A 187 5.62 18.58 25.31
N ASP A 188 4.83 17.85 24.51
CA ASP A 188 5.29 16.63 23.87
C ASP A 188 6.08 16.98 22.60
N PHE A 189 7.36 16.66 22.59
CA PHE A 189 8.26 16.87 21.46
C PHE A 189 7.79 16.17 20.18
N THR A 190 7.00 15.09 20.32
CA THR A 190 6.48 14.32 19.19
C THR A 190 5.15 14.84 18.66
N PHE A 191 4.56 15.87 19.29
CA PHE A 191 3.37 16.53 18.81
C PHE A 191 3.71 17.53 17.69
N ASP A 192 2.95 17.48 16.60
CA ASP A 192 3.04 18.46 15.52
C ASP A 192 1.69 18.72 14.87
N PHE A 193 1.52 19.89 14.26
CA PHE A 193 0.33 20.20 13.49
C PHE A 193 0.61 21.23 12.39
N TYR A 194 -0.33 21.34 11.46
CA TYR A 194 -0.27 22.23 10.31
C TYR A 194 -1.44 23.21 10.30
N ASP A 195 -1.15 24.48 10.05
CA ASP A 195 -2.14 25.51 9.88
C ASP A 195 -1.93 26.20 8.52
N TYR A 196 -2.86 25.96 7.60
CA TYR A 196 -2.79 26.48 6.25
C TYR A 196 -2.94 28.02 6.18
N LYS A 197 -3.48 28.67 7.24
CA LYS A 197 -3.60 30.12 7.34
C LYS A 197 -2.26 30.78 7.68
N LEU A 198 -1.46 30.12 8.51
CA LEU A 198 -0.14 30.61 8.89
C LEU A 198 0.92 30.24 7.85
N ASN A 199 0.88 29.03 7.33
CA ASN A 199 1.84 28.60 6.31
C ASN A 199 1.12 28.09 5.04
N PRO A 200 1.02 28.93 3.98
CA PRO A 200 0.34 28.56 2.74
C PRO A 200 1.05 27.45 1.95
N THR A 201 2.30 27.10 2.29
CA THR A 201 3.02 25.98 1.66
C THR A 201 2.30 24.66 1.92
N PHE A 202 1.56 24.55 3.03
CA PHE A 202 0.71 23.38 3.29
C PHE A 202 -0.44 23.25 2.26
N VAL A 203 -0.98 24.36 1.78
CA VAL A 203 -1.98 24.34 0.68
C VAL A 203 -1.32 23.85 -0.61
N ALA A 204 -0.09 24.30 -0.90
CA ALA A 204 0.65 23.83 -2.06
C ALA A 204 0.92 22.32 -2.00
N PHE A 205 1.27 21.80 -0.82
CA PHE A 205 1.37 20.35 -0.58
C PHE A 205 0.06 19.61 -0.89
N GLY A 206 -1.08 20.11 -0.40
CA GLY A 206 -2.41 19.54 -0.66
C GLY A 206 -2.78 19.53 -2.14
N ILE A 207 -2.46 20.60 -2.87
CA ILE A 207 -2.67 20.69 -4.32
C ILE A 207 -1.76 19.72 -5.06
N LEU A 208 -0.46 19.69 -4.74
CA LEU A 208 0.52 18.83 -5.40
C LEU A 208 0.15 17.33 -5.25
N ILE A 209 -0.20 16.90 -4.04
CA ILE A 209 -0.58 15.52 -3.80
C ILE A 209 -1.88 15.15 -4.53
N SER A 210 -2.85 16.06 -4.56
CA SER A 210 -4.12 15.86 -5.28
C SER A 210 -3.92 15.75 -6.78
N VAL A 211 -3.16 16.67 -7.37
CA VAL A 211 -2.81 16.66 -8.80
C VAL A 211 -2.05 15.38 -9.15
N PHE A 212 -1.08 14.99 -8.33
CA PHE A 212 -0.30 13.78 -8.52
C PHE A 212 -1.16 12.51 -8.61
N TYR A 213 -2.07 12.30 -7.66
CA TYR A 213 -2.95 11.13 -7.66
C TYR A 213 -3.98 11.16 -8.80
N VAL A 214 -4.56 12.33 -9.12
CA VAL A 214 -5.48 12.47 -10.25
C VAL A 214 -4.77 12.15 -11.57
N MET A 215 -3.61 12.74 -11.80
CA MET A 215 -2.80 12.48 -13.01
C MET A 215 -2.40 11.00 -13.10
N ALA A 216 -1.97 10.39 -12.00
CA ALA A 216 -1.63 8.98 -11.94
C ALA A 216 -2.84 8.08 -12.28
N GLY A 217 -4.02 8.42 -11.76
CA GLY A 217 -5.28 7.75 -12.08
C GLY A 217 -5.59 7.82 -13.58
N VAL A 218 -5.53 9.03 -14.17
CA VAL A 218 -5.78 9.25 -15.60
C VAL A 218 -4.79 8.44 -16.47
N VAL A 219 -3.49 8.51 -16.16
CA VAL A 219 -2.47 7.75 -16.92
C VAL A 219 -2.63 6.24 -16.73
N GLY A 220 -2.88 5.78 -15.49
CA GLY A 220 -3.09 4.36 -15.20
C GLY A 220 -4.32 3.78 -15.91
N ILE A 221 -5.45 4.48 -15.85
CA ILE A 221 -6.69 4.10 -16.55
C ILE A 221 -6.44 4.13 -18.07
N GLY A 222 -5.79 5.17 -18.59
CA GLY A 222 -5.45 5.28 -20.01
C GLY A 222 -4.58 4.12 -20.50
N LEU A 223 -3.54 3.73 -19.73
CA LEU A 223 -2.69 2.59 -20.05
C LEU A 223 -3.45 1.27 -19.98
N ALA A 224 -4.30 1.07 -18.96
CA ALA A 224 -5.13 -0.12 -18.83
C ALA A 224 -6.11 -0.24 -19.99
N TRP A 225 -6.80 0.86 -20.34
CA TRP A 225 -7.72 0.94 -21.46
C TRP A 225 -7.03 0.62 -22.79
N ARG A 226 -5.93 1.31 -23.11
CA ARG A 226 -5.15 1.06 -24.33
C ARG A 226 -4.65 -0.38 -24.40
N THR A 227 -4.18 -0.94 -23.29
CA THR A 227 -3.75 -2.34 -23.22
C THR A 227 -4.92 -3.29 -23.52
N GLY A 228 -6.10 -3.03 -22.95
CA GLY A 228 -7.32 -3.77 -23.24
C GLY A 228 -7.72 -3.71 -24.73
N GLN A 229 -7.64 -2.53 -25.33
CA GLN A 229 -7.92 -2.35 -26.77
C GLN A 229 -6.95 -3.17 -27.65
N VAL A 230 -5.64 -3.12 -27.36
CA VAL A 230 -4.63 -3.93 -28.06
C VAL A 230 -4.95 -5.42 -27.95
N LEU A 231 -5.25 -5.91 -26.74
CA LEU A 231 -5.56 -7.32 -26.52
C LEU A 231 -6.82 -7.75 -27.27
N ASN A 232 -7.86 -6.94 -27.26
CA ASN A 232 -9.12 -7.26 -27.96
C ASN A 232 -8.97 -7.23 -29.48
N ARG A 233 -8.29 -6.19 -30.03
CA ARG A 233 -8.10 -6.00 -31.46
C ARG A 233 -7.26 -7.11 -32.09
N TYR A 234 -6.21 -7.56 -31.39
CA TYR A 234 -5.26 -8.55 -31.90
C TYR A 234 -5.44 -9.94 -31.31
N ARG A 235 -6.59 -10.22 -30.68
CA ARG A 235 -6.92 -11.49 -30.05
C ARG A 235 -6.73 -12.69 -30.98
N TYR A 236 -7.10 -12.54 -32.26
CA TYR A 236 -7.06 -13.63 -33.24
C TYR A 236 -5.64 -13.90 -33.79
N ILE A 237 -4.71 -12.97 -33.64
CA ILE A 237 -3.31 -13.12 -34.05
C ILE A 237 -2.47 -13.71 -32.89
N MET A 238 -2.87 -13.46 -31.66
CA MET A 238 -2.19 -13.98 -30.49
C MET A 238 -2.56 -15.44 -30.23
N SER A 239 -1.58 -16.24 -29.76
CA SER A 239 -1.93 -17.55 -29.20
C SER A 239 -2.88 -17.38 -28.00
N ALA A 240 -3.80 -18.33 -27.82
CA ALA A 240 -4.75 -18.30 -26.69
C ALA A 240 -4.03 -18.16 -25.34
N ARG A 241 -2.87 -18.80 -25.19
CA ARG A 241 -2.03 -18.73 -23.98
C ARG A 241 -1.46 -17.33 -23.76
N THR A 242 -0.93 -16.69 -24.81
CA THR A 242 -0.38 -15.32 -24.72
C THR A 242 -1.47 -14.31 -24.35
N TYR A 243 -2.63 -14.40 -25.00
CA TYR A 243 -3.79 -13.56 -24.69
C TYR A 243 -4.20 -13.69 -23.21
N GLN A 244 -4.37 -14.91 -22.71
CA GLN A 244 -4.77 -15.16 -21.33
C GLN A 244 -3.73 -14.65 -20.31
N LEU A 245 -2.43 -14.79 -20.61
CA LEU A 245 -1.38 -14.26 -19.74
C LEU A 245 -1.44 -12.73 -19.61
N HIS A 246 -1.60 -12.02 -20.73
CA HIS A 246 -1.71 -10.56 -20.73
C HIS A 246 -3.01 -10.10 -20.05
N LYS A 247 -4.14 -10.74 -20.35
CA LYS A 247 -5.45 -10.44 -19.74
C LYS A 247 -5.42 -10.64 -18.22
N SER A 248 -4.97 -11.80 -17.75
CA SER A 248 -4.86 -12.10 -16.32
C SER A 248 -3.95 -11.10 -15.61
N SER A 249 -2.80 -10.75 -16.20
CA SER A 249 -1.89 -9.77 -15.62
C SER A 249 -2.49 -8.37 -15.54
N LEU A 250 -3.27 -7.95 -16.54
CA LEU A 250 -3.97 -6.67 -16.51
C LEU A 250 -5.03 -6.64 -15.41
N ILE A 251 -5.82 -7.71 -15.29
CA ILE A 251 -6.82 -7.86 -14.22
C ILE A 251 -6.14 -7.79 -12.85
N THR A 252 -5.05 -8.54 -12.64
CA THR A 252 -4.29 -8.53 -11.39
C THR A 252 -3.82 -7.12 -11.03
N LEU A 253 -3.24 -6.41 -12.00
CA LEU A 253 -2.71 -5.07 -11.77
C LEU A 253 -3.83 -4.06 -11.50
N THR A 254 -4.95 -4.14 -12.22
CA THR A 254 -6.13 -3.30 -11.95
C THR A 254 -6.69 -3.57 -10.54
N ALA A 255 -6.77 -4.84 -10.12
CA ALA A 255 -7.23 -5.20 -8.78
C ALA A 255 -6.28 -4.68 -7.68
N GLN A 256 -4.96 -4.70 -7.93
CA GLN A 256 -3.96 -4.13 -7.00
C GLN A 256 -4.07 -2.61 -6.81
N VAL A 257 -4.66 -1.90 -7.76
CA VAL A 257 -4.96 -0.46 -7.63
C VAL A 257 -6.35 -0.25 -7.04
N THR A 258 -7.36 -0.94 -7.56
CA THR A 258 -8.75 -0.73 -7.15
C THR A 258 -8.98 -1.14 -5.70
N GLY A 259 -8.40 -2.26 -5.25
CA GLY A 259 -8.52 -2.73 -3.87
C GLY A 259 -8.09 -1.69 -2.83
N PRO A 260 -6.84 -1.21 -2.86
CA PRO A 260 -6.38 -0.13 -1.98
C PRO A 260 -7.19 1.16 -2.10
N VAL A 261 -7.56 1.58 -3.32
CA VAL A 261 -8.38 2.79 -3.52
C VAL A 261 -9.72 2.68 -2.81
N LEU A 262 -10.37 1.52 -2.82
CA LEU A 262 -11.62 1.30 -2.08
C LEU A 262 -11.39 1.32 -0.57
N VAL A 263 -10.32 0.71 -0.08
CA VAL A 263 -10.00 0.68 1.36
C VAL A 263 -9.59 2.04 1.89
N LEU A 264 -8.84 2.82 1.12
CA LEU A 264 -8.38 4.16 1.52
C LEU A 264 -9.40 5.26 1.25
N GLY A 265 -10.23 5.11 0.22
CA GLY A 265 -11.13 6.16 -0.25
C GLY A 265 -12.15 6.60 0.81
N VAL A 266 -12.76 5.64 1.50
CA VAL A 266 -13.75 5.94 2.54
C VAL A 266 -13.13 6.68 3.74
N PRO A 267 -12.04 6.18 4.38
CA PRO A 267 -11.45 6.89 5.52
C PRO A 267 -10.84 8.23 5.13
N VAL A 268 -10.20 8.35 3.97
CA VAL A 268 -9.67 9.64 3.50
C VAL A 268 -10.80 10.64 3.25
N PHE A 269 -11.93 10.20 2.68
CA PHE A 269 -13.10 11.05 2.51
C PHE A 269 -13.69 11.47 3.87
N ALA A 270 -13.76 10.54 4.85
CA ALA A 270 -14.20 10.87 6.20
C ALA A 270 -13.31 11.93 6.86
N VAL A 271 -11.98 11.79 6.77
CA VAL A 271 -11.02 12.81 7.23
C VAL A 271 -11.27 14.16 6.56
N TYR A 272 -11.43 14.17 5.24
CA TYR A 272 -11.72 15.40 4.50
C TYR A 272 -13.01 16.10 5.00
N VAL A 273 -14.09 15.33 5.19
CA VAL A 273 -15.35 15.86 5.71
C VAL A 273 -15.18 16.44 7.11
N VAL A 274 -14.47 15.73 8.01
CA VAL A 274 -14.24 16.20 9.39
C VAL A 274 -13.42 17.47 9.43
N VAL A 275 -12.36 17.54 8.63
CA VAL A 275 -11.50 18.73 8.53
C VAL A 275 -12.25 19.91 7.90
N ALA A 276 -12.96 19.69 6.80
CA ALA A 276 -13.68 20.75 6.09
C ALA A 276 -14.88 21.30 6.90
N SER A 277 -15.59 20.42 7.62
CA SER A 277 -16.76 20.80 8.44
C SER A 277 -16.40 21.27 9.85
N GLN A 278 -15.14 21.12 10.27
CA GLN A 278 -14.66 21.39 11.65
C GLN A 278 -15.48 20.66 12.74
N MET A 279 -15.98 19.44 12.40
CA MET A 279 -16.85 18.65 13.29
C MET A 279 -16.03 17.81 14.27
N ALA A 280 -15.65 18.38 15.42
CA ALA A 280 -14.91 17.68 16.47
C ALA A 280 -15.59 16.38 16.98
N LYS A 281 -16.93 16.31 16.91
CA LYS A 281 -17.68 15.10 17.29
C LYS A 281 -17.35 13.86 16.45
N LEU A 282 -16.86 14.05 15.22
CA LEU A 282 -16.47 12.97 14.31
C LEU A 282 -14.96 12.64 14.36
N HIS A 283 -14.23 13.26 15.31
CA HIS A 283 -12.80 13.00 15.51
C HIS A 283 -12.48 11.49 15.55
N GLY A 284 -13.21 10.72 16.37
CA GLY A 284 -12.97 9.28 16.53
C GLY A 284 -13.07 8.50 15.20
N LEU A 285 -13.99 8.89 14.31
CA LEU A 285 -14.08 8.28 12.99
C LEU A 285 -12.85 8.61 12.14
N ALA A 286 -12.45 9.87 12.10
CA ALA A 286 -11.27 10.30 11.33
C ALA A 286 -9.97 9.69 11.87
N ALA A 287 -9.84 9.55 13.19
CA ALA A 287 -8.69 8.93 13.86
C ALA A 287 -8.52 7.42 13.53
N THR A 288 -9.53 6.77 12.95
CA THR A 288 -9.38 5.37 12.46
C THR A 288 -8.68 5.28 11.10
N ALA A 289 -8.51 6.39 10.37
CA ALA A 289 -7.90 6.38 9.04
C ALA A 289 -6.52 5.68 8.97
N PRO A 290 -5.59 5.86 9.94
CA PRO A 290 -4.31 5.16 9.93
C PRO A 290 -4.43 3.63 9.89
N PHE A 291 -5.44 3.05 10.54
CA PHE A 291 -5.66 1.59 10.51
C PHE A 291 -5.94 1.09 9.09
N PHE A 292 -6.75 1.83 8.32
CA PHE A 292 -7.03 1.50 6.92
C PHE A 292 -5.81 1.75 6.03
N ILE A 293 -5.03 2.81 6.33
CA ILE A 293 -3.77 3.05 5.63
C ILE A 293 -2.80 1.88 5.86
N CYS A 294 -2.72 1.33 7.08
CA CYS A 294 -1.92 0.13 7.35
C CYS A 294 -2.45 -1.14 6.65
N MET A 295 -3.76 -1.26 6.41
CA MET A 295 -4.33 -2.43 5.73
C MET A 295 -4.11 -2.42 4.21
N HIS A 296 -3.85 -1.25 3.58
CA HIS A 296 -3.81 -1.14 2.12
C HIS A 296 -2.75 -2.04 1.47
N SER A 297 -1.63 -2.25 2.12
CA SER A 297 -0.53 -3.06 1.62
C SER A 297 -0.88 -4.55 1.61
N ALA A 298 -1.55 -5.04 2.67
CA ALA A 298 -2.08 -6.40 2.72
C ALA A 298 -3.13 -6.63 1.63
N VAL A 299 -4.00 -5.64 1.38
CA VAL A 299 -5.01 -5.70 0.30
C VAL A 299 -4.33 -5.75 -1.07
N THR A 300 -3.32 -4.90 -1.31
CA THR A 300 -2.52 -4.92 -2.56
C THR A 300 -1.92 -6.30 -2.81
N THR A 301 -1.28 -6.87 -1.80
CA THR A 301 -0.65 -8.19 -1.87
C THR A 301 -1.70 -9.31 -1.98
N GLY A 302 -2.80 -9.23 -1.25
CA GLY A 302 -3.92 -10.15 -1.37
C GLY A 302 -4.49 -10.17 -2.79
N CYS A 303 -4.70 -9.00 -3.41
CA CYS A 303 -5.11 -8.89 -4.81
C CYS A 303 -4.10 -9.54 -5.76
N LEU A 304 -2.80 -9.36 -5.52
CA LEU A 304 -1.75 -10.02 -6.30
C LEU A 304 -1.85 -11.55 -6.21
N ILE A 305 -1.95 -12.09 -5.01
CA ILE A 305 -1.98 -13.53 -4.75
C ILE A 305 -3.22 -14.18 -5.35
N ILE A 306 -4.40 -13.61 -5.07
CA ILE A 306 -5.69 -14.17 -5.50
C ILE A 306 -5.82 -14.19 -7.03
N ASN A 307 -5.38 -13.13 -7.70
CA ASN A 307 -5.51 -12.97 -9.14
C ASN A 307 -4.36 -13.63 -9.94
N THR A 308 -3.27 -14.05 -9.28
CA THR A 308 -2.16 -14.72 -9.95
C THR A 308 -2.27 -16.24 -9.76
N LEU A 309 -2.72 -16.95 -10.81
CA LEU A 309 -3.00 -18.39 -10.75
C LEU A 309 -1.85 -19.21 -10.14
N ILE A 310 -0.60 -18.92 -10.51
CA ILE A 310 0.58 -19.65 -10.01
C ILE A 310 0.72 -19.48 -8.50
N TYR A 311 0.48 -18.29 -7.96
CA TYR A 311 0.57 -18.02 -6.52
C TYR A 311 -0.57 -18.69 -5.76
N LYS A 312 -1.80 -18.54 -6.27
CA LYS A 312 -3.00 -19.15 -5.70
C LYS A 312 -2.83 -20.68 -5.62
N THR A 313 -2.44 -21.32 -6.72
CA THR A 313 -2.24 -22.78 -6.76
C THR A 313 -1.17 -23.23 -5.78
N PHE A 314 -0.04 -22.50 -5.70
CA PHE A 314 1.01 -22.83 -4.74
C PHE A 314 0.53 -22.76 -3.29
N ILE A 315 -0.21 -21.71 -2.92
CA ILE A 315 -0.74 -21.58 -1.55
C ILE A 315 -1.72 -22.70 -1.22
N ILE A 316 -2.63 -23.02 -2.15
CA ILE A 316 -3.59 -24.13 -1.96
C ILE A 316 -2.84 -25.44 -1.75
N GLN A 317 -1.82 -25.74 -2.57
CA GLN A 317 -1.01 -26.95 -2.42
C GLN A 317 -0.29 -27.02 -1.07
N GLN A 318 0.28 -25.90 -0.59
CA GLN A 318 0.92 -25.85 0.73
C GLN A 318 -0.10 -26.06 1.86
N TYR A 319 -1.28 -25.45 1.74
CA TYR A 319 -2.36 -25.62 2.71
C TYR A 319 -2.80 -27.10 2.80
N GLU A 320 -3.05 -27.77 1.66
CA GLU A 320 -3.45 -29.19 1.65
C GLU A 320 -2.34 -30.09 2.21
N ALA A 321 -1.07 -29.84 1.89
CA ALA A 321 0.05 -30.58 2.44
C ALA A 321 0.18 -30.45 3.97
N VAL A 322 -0.08 -29.27 4.51
CA VAL A 322 -0.09 -29.03 5.97
C VAL A 322 -1.28 -29.75 6.61
N LYS A 323 -2.47 -29.65 5.99
CA LYS A 323 -3.69 -30.30 6.45
C LYS A 323 -3.53 -31.82 6.52
N GLU A 324 -2.97 -32.45 5.48
CA GLU A 324 -2.66 -33.88 5.48
C GLU A 324 -1.72 -34.28 6.62
N LYS A 325 -0.62 -33.52 6.82
CA LYS A 325 0.31 -33.79 7.93
C LYS A 325 -0.35 -33.70 9.30
N LEU A 326 -1.26 -32.74 9.48
CA LEU A 326 -1.99 -32.55 10.75
C LEU A 326 -3.02 -33.68 10.98
N LEU A 327 -3.67 -34.15 9.92
CA LEU A 327 -4.63 -35.25 9.99
C LEU A 327 -3.92 -36.58 10.24
N CYS A 328 -2.80 -36.86 9.57
CA CYS A 328 -1.99 -38.09 9.81
C CYS A 328 -1.41 -38.18 11.23
N LYS A 329 -1.16 -37.01 11.90
CA LYS A 329 -0.75 -37.01 13.30
C LYS A 329 -1.89 -37.35 14.28
N LYS A 330 -3.14 -37.32 13.86
CA LYS A 330 -4.32 -37.57 14.71
C LYS A 330 -4.77 -39.04 14.67
N THR A 331 -4.19 -39.89 13.83
CA THR A 331 -4.47 -41.34 13.87
C THR A 331 -3.48 -42.00 14.84
N PRO A 332 -3.89 -42.42 16.05
CA PRO A 332 -3.05 -43.24 16.90
C PRO A 332 -2.82 -44.56 16.16
N VAL A 333 -1.56 -44.95 16.04
CA VAL A 333 -1.16 -46.26 15.54
C VAL A 333 -1.80 -47.28 16.47
N SER A 334 -2.96 -47.86 16.06
CA SER A 334 -3.44 -49.11 16.60
C SER A 334 -2.49 -50.21 16.07
N THR A 335 -1.59 -50.61 16.93
CA THR A 335 -0.78 -51.84 16.74
C THR A 335 -1.72 -53.03 16.73
N ALA A 336 -2.11 -53.51 15.56
CA ALA A 336 -2.59 -54.87 15.37
C ALA A 336 -1.82 -55.45 14.19
N ALA A 337 -0.88 -56.32 14.57
CA ALA A 337 -0.17 -57.16 13.66
C ALA A 337 -1.14 -58.07 12.92
N THR A 338 -1.06 -58.10 11.59
CA THR A 338 -1.19 -59.32 10.76
C THR A 338 -0.76 -58.95 9.33
N SER A 339 0.36 -59.53 8.92
CA SER A 339 0.70 -59.77 7.51
C SER A 339 -0.27 -60.81 6.93
N PRO A 340 -0.70 -60.80 5.65
CA PRO A 340 0.20 -61.23 4.59
C PRO A 340 0.01 -60.64 3.16
N VAL A 341 1.07 -60.81 2.38
CA VAL A 341 1.11 -61.19 0.95
C VAL A 341 0.45 -60.31 -0.11
N GLY A 342 1.30 -59.65 -0.83
CA GLY A 342 1.37 -59.62 -2.31
C GLY A 342 0.16 -59.11 -3.11
N MET A 343 0.31 -57.89 -3.65
CA MET A 343 -0.04 -57.66 -5.05
C MET A 343 0.55 -56.29 -5.50
N MET A 344 1.61 -56.39 -6.30
CA MET A 344 2.06 -55.26 -7.12
C MET A 344 0.91 -54.82 -8.06
N ARG A 345 0.52 -53.56 -7.99
CA ARG A 345 -0.18 -52.90 -9.08
C ARG A 345 0.73 -51.78 -9.65
N PRO A 346 0.82 -51.67 -10.97
CA PRO A 346 1.67 -50.66 -11.61
C PRO A 346 1.09 -49.27 -11.45
N ILE A 347 1.96 -48.34 -11.06
CA ILE A 347 1.65 -46.92 -11.04
C ILE A 347 1.59 -46.44 -12.49
N ALA A 348 0.36 -46.28 -12.99
CA ALA A 348 0.13 -45.59 -14.25
C ALA A 348 0.48 -44.12 -14.09
N SER A 349 1.43 -43.65 -14.90
CA SER A 349 1.82 -42.28 -15.13
C SER A 349 0.64 -41.45 -15.63
N ALA A 350 0.09 -40.59 -14.77
CA ALA A 350 -0.83 -39.50 -15.17
C ALA A 350 -0.13 -38.16 -14.98
N VAL A 351 0.89 -37.91 -15.78
CA VAL A 351 1.48 -36.59 -16.00
C VAL A 351 1.47 -36.39 -17.52
N HIS A 352 0.40 -35.79 -18.00
CA HIS A 352 0.36 -34.97 -19.23
C HIS A 352 -1.09 -34.56 -19.48
N THR A 353 -1.33 -33.29 -19.26
CA THR A 353 -2.29 -32.38 -19.91
C THR A 353 -2.86 -31.38 -18.93
N PHE A 354 -2.15 -30.30 -18.76
CA PHE A 354 -2.70 -28.97 -18.52
C PHE A 354 -1.58 -27.94 -18.69
N PHE A 355 -1.38 -27.51 -19.94
CA PHE A 355 -0.68 -26.27 -20.28
C PHE A 355 -1.62 -25.36 -21.04
#